data_b4af41ca0c41561e0de145e470de7799
#
_entry.id   b4af41ca0c41561e0de145e470de7799
#
_cell.length_a   1.000
_cell.length_b   1.000
_cell.length_c   1.000
_cell.angle_alpha   90.00
_cell.angle_beta   90.00
_cell.angle_gamma   90.00
#
_symmetry.space_group_name_H-M   'P 1'
#
loop_
_entity.id
_entity.type
_entity.pdbx_description
1 polymer ?
#
loop_
_entity_poly.entity_id
_entity_poly.type
_entity_poly.pdbx_seq_one_letter_code
_entity_poly.pdbx_strand_id
1 'polypeptide(L)'
;MSDRELLELAAKAAGVENLAPPGCAAIVRSDGEGYSCTWNPLGHSRDAFELAVDLKLFVDNCGAFSECAGFVGQGDDMRRIGCEELHEHHGGDAYAATRRAIVRTAAAIGATGAAS
;
A
#
# COMPACT_ATOMS: atom_id res chain seq x y z
N MET A 1 -6.02 12.07 -5.67
CA MET A 1 -5.91 10.69 -6.16
C MET A 1 -6.97 9.84 -5.50
N SER A 2 -7.72 9.07 -6.28
CA SER A 2 -8.76 8.20 -5.76
C SER A 2 -8.18 6.97 -5.08
N ASP A 3 -8.98 6.30 -4.24
CA ASP A 3 -8.58 5.05 -3.61
C ASP A 3 -8.22 4.00 -4.65
N ARG A 4 -8.95 3.94 -5.77
CA ARG A 4 -8.66 3.01 -6.86
C ARG A 4 -7.28 3.27 -7.46
N GLU A 5 -6.94 4.52 -7.71
CA GLU A 5 -5.62 4.89 -8.24
C GLU A 5 -4.50 4.55 -7.27
N LEU A 6 -4.72 4.80 -5.96
CA LEU A 6 -3.76 4.41 -4.93
C LEU A 6 -3.52 2.90 -4.93
N LEU A 7 -4.60 2.12 -4.99
CA LEU A 7 -4.51 0.66 -5.01
C LEU A 7 -3.79 0.14 -6.25
N GLU A 8 -4.06 0.73 -7.41
CA GLU A 8 -3.39 0.34 -8.65
C GLU A 8 -1.89 0.60 -8.59
N LEU A 9 -1.48 1.77 -8.09
CA LEU A 9 -0.07 2.10 -7.94
C LEU A 9 0.62 1.24 -6.88
N ALA A 10 -0.06 0.96 -5.78
CA ALA A 10 0.47 0.08 -4.74
C ALA A 10 0.64 -1.35 -5.27
N ALA A 11 -0.32 -1.84 -6.04
CA ALA A 11 -0.22 -3.15 -6.69
C ALA A 11 0.97 -3.22 -7.64
N LYS A 12 1.19 -2.15 -8.40
CA LYS A 12 2.34 -2.05 -9.30
C LYS A 12 3.66 -2.14 -8.52
N ALA A 13 3.76 -1.42 -7.40
CA ALA A 13 4.97 -1.47 -6.57
C ALA A 13 5.25 -2.87 -6.03
N ALA A 14 4.19 -3.58 -5.62
CA ALA A 14 4.30 -4.91 -5.01
C ALA A 14 4.37 -6.05 -6.03
N GLY A 15 4.21 -5.76 -7.33
CA GLY A 15 4.19 -6.80 -8.35
C GLY A 15 2.89 -7.61 -8.35
N VAL A 16 1.81 -7.06 -7.82
CA VAL A 16 0.49 -7.72 -7.80
C VAL A 16 -0.18 -7.50 -9.15
N GLU A 17 -0.48 -8.60 -9.86
CA GLU A 17 -1.22 -8.55 -11.10
C GLU A 17 -2.72 -8.49 -10.81
N ASN A 18 -3.40 -7.52 -11.39
CA ASN A 18 -4.86 -7.40 -11.24
C ASN A 18 -5.54 -8.27 -12.28
N LEU A 19 -6.21 -9.33 -11.81
CA LEU A 19 -6.92 -10.28 -12.66
C LEU A 19 -8.39 -9.91 -12.87
N ALA A 20 -8.86 -8.79 -12.29
CA ALA A 20 -10.24 -8.37 -12.43
C ALA A 20 -10.56 -7.94 -13.86
N PRO A 21 -11.81 -8.14 -14.32
CA PRO A 21 -12.25 -7.64 -15.63
C PRO A 21 -12.15 -6.11 -15.70
N PRO A 22 -12.01 -5.53 -16.91
CA PRO A 22 -12.06 -4.08 -17.06
C PRO A 22 -13.36 -3.51 -16.48
N GLY A 23 -13.25 -2.40 -15.76
CA GLY A 23 -14.38 -1.74 -15.11
C GLY A 23 -14.75 -2.28 -13.74
N CYS A 24 -14.13 -3.35 -13.28
CA CYS A 24 -14.33 -3.85 -11.92
C CYS A 24 -13.66 -2.91 -10.91
N ALA A 25 -14.38 -2.52 -9.86
CA ALA A 25 -13.84 -1.61 -8.85
C ALA A 25 -12.82 -2.27 -7.93
N ALA A 26 -12.91 -3.59 -7.75
CA ALA A 26 -12.00 -4.33 -6.88
C ALA A 26 -10.77 -4.79 -7.65
N ILE A 27 -9.65 -4.89 -6.94
CA ILE A 27 -8.46 -5.56 -7.45
C ILE A 27 -8.51 -7.02 -7.02
N VAL A 28 -8.32 -7.92 -7.96
CA VAL A 28 -8.36 -9.37 -7.74
C VAL A 28 -6.99 -9.95 -8.09
N ARG A 29 -6.46 -10.78 -7.21
CA ARG A 29 -5.18 -11.44 -7.46
C ARG A 29 -5.29 -12.96 -7.28
N SER A 30 -4.30 -13.67 -7.81
CA SER A 30 -4.16 -15.11 -7.56
C SER A 30 -3.65 -15.34 -6.13
N ASP A 31 -4.19 -16.38 -5.48
CA ASP A 31 -3.69 -16.80 -4.17
C ASP A 31 -2.48 -17.75 -4.28
N GLY A 32 -2.06 -18.09 -5.50
CA GLY A 32 -0.96 -19.01 -5.73
C GLY A 32 -1.37 -20.48 -5.75
N GLU A 33 -2.64 -20.78 -5.49
CA GLU A 33 -3.15 -22.18 -5.38
C GLU A 33 -4.28 -22.48 -6.36
N GLY A 34 -4.42 -21.65 -7.39
CA GLY A 34 -5.44 -21.85 -8.43
C GLY A 34 -6.73 -21.10 -8.18
N TYR A 35 -6.83 -20.33 -7.10
CA TYR A 35 -7.99 -19.50 -6.79
C TYR A 35 -7.62 -18.04 -6.90
N SER A 36 -8.63 -17.19 -7.01
CA SER A 36 -8.45 -15.74 -6.97
C SER A 36 -9.12 -15.15 -5.74
N CYS A 37 -8.58 -14.07 -5.23
CA CYS A 37 -9.12 -13.37 -4.08
C CYS A 37 -9.03 -11.86 -4.25
N THR A 38 -9.89 -11.13 -3.55
CA THR A 38 -9.85 -9.67 -3.54
C THR A 38 -8.60 -9.20 -2.79
N TRP A 39 -7.92 -8.20 -3.36
CA TRP A 39 -6.78 -7.56 -2.72
C TRP A 39 -7.15 -6.12 -2.39
N ASN A 40 -7.19 -5.80 -1.11
CA ASN A 40 -7.60 -4.47 -0.64
C ASN A 40 -6.87 -4.06 0.64
N PRO A 41 -5.63 -3.58 0.52
CA PRO A 41 -4.88 -3.15 1.71
C PRO A 41 -5.43 -1.90 2.39
N LEU A 42 -6.36 -1.17 1.78
CA LEU A 42 -7.04 -0.06 2.46
C LEU A 42 -8.11 -0.59 3.44
N GLY A 43 -8.74 -1.70 3.10
CA GLY A 43 -9.83 -2.26 3.91
C GLY A 43 -9.45 -3.47 4.75
N HIS A 44 -8.36 -4.14 4.44
CA HIS A 44 -7.95 -5.37 5.12
C HIS A 44 -6.54 -5.26 5.67
N SER A 45 -6.41 -5.40 6.99
CA SER A 45 -5.12 -5.27 7.67
C SER A 45 -4.12 -6.34 7.23
N ARG A 46 -4.57 -7.55 6.91
CA ARG A 46 -3.69 -8.59 6.39
C ARG A 46 -3.03 -8.18 5.08
N ASP A 47 -3.83 -7.66 4.15
CA ASP A 47 -3.31 -7.21 2.85
C ASP A 47 -2.33 -6.05 3.04
N ALA A 48 -2.63 -5.12 3.94
CA ALA A 48 -1.75 -4.01 4.25
C ALA A 48 -0.44 -4.48 4.89
N PHE A 49 -0.52 -5.43 5.82
CA PHE A 49 0.66 -5.99 6.46
C PHE A 49 1.57 -6.70 5.45
N GLU A 50 0.98 -7.53 4.60
CA GLU A 50 1.75 -8.22 3.55
C GLU A 50 2.41 -7.22 2.60
N LEU A 51 1.70 -6.15 2.21
CA LEU A 51 2.23 -5.10 1.37
C LEU A 51 3.44 -4.42 2.03
N ALA A 52 3.35 -4.10 3.31
CA ALA A 52 4.44 -3.48 4.04
C ALA A 52 5.66 -4.40 4.13
N VAL A 53 5.45 -5.69 4.37
CA VAL A 53 6.54 -6.68 4.45
C VAL A 53 7.20 -6.85 3.08
N ASP A 54 6.40 -7.00 2.03
CA ASP A 54 6.92 -7.22 0.67
C ASP A 54 7.77 -6.04 0.18
N LEU A 55 7.37 -4.82 0.52
CA LEU A 55 8.10 -3.61 0.13
C LEU A 55 9.13 -3.17 1.18
N LYS A 56 9.24 -3.89 2.29
CA LYS A 56 10.17 -3.60 3.38
C LYS A 56 9.98 -2.19 3.93
N LEU A 57 8.72 -1.85 4.19
CA LEU A 57 8.37 -0.53 4.69
C LEU A 57 8.55 -0.43 6.21
N PHE A 58 8.97 0.74 6.64
CA PHE A 58 8.94 1.12 8.05
C PHE A 58 7.52 1.59 8.39
N VAL A 59 6.96 1.11 9.48
CA VAL A 59 5.62 1.51 9.94
C VAL A 59 5.71 1.87 11.41
N ASP A 60 5.24 3.08 11.75
CA ASP A 60 5.21 3.55 13.12
C ASP A 60 3.81 4.06 13.44
N ASN A 61 3.24 3.56 14.51
CA ASN A 61 1.90 3.94 14.98
C ASN A 61 2.06 4.75 16.26
N CYS A 62 1.94 6.07 16.12
CA CYS A 62 1.97 7.00 17.25
C CYS A 62 0.56 7.25 17.77
N GLY A 63 0.44 7.90 18.94
CA GLY A 63 -0.87 8.10 19.58
C GLY A 63 -1.88 8.91 18.75
N ALA A 64 -1.43 9.81 17.89
CA ALA A 64 -2.28 10.71 17.12
C ALA A 64 -2.18 10.50 15.60
N PHE A 65 -1.17 9.80 15.13
CA PHE A 65 -0.95 9.57 13.70
C PHE A 65 -0.20 8.26 13.46
N SER A 66 -0.26 7.78 12.23
CA SER A 66 0.53 6.64 11.75
C SER A 66 1.46 7.12 10.66
N GLU A 67 2.70 6.66 10.69
CA GLU A 67 3.73 7.01 9.72
C GLU A 67 4.19 5.74 9.01
N CYS A 68 4.43 5.87 7.70
CA CYS A 68 4.99 4.78 6.92
C CYS A 68 6.06 5.35 5.99
N ALA A 69 7.15 4.61 5.81
CA ALA A 69 8.22 5.03 4.93
C ALA A 69 8.90 3.84 4.28
N GLY A 70 9.43 4.07 3.08
CA GLY A 70 10.26 3.12 2.37
C GLY A 70 11.37 3.85 1.65
N PHE A 71 12.22 3.10 0.95
CA PHE A 71 13.34 3.68 0.21
C PHE A 71 13.30 3.23 -1.24
N VAL A 72 13.63 4.14 -2.15
CA VAL A 72 13.74 3.85 -3.58
C VAL A 72 15.09 4.33 -4.07
N GLY A 73 15.61 3.69 -5.13
CA GLY A 73 16.90 4.01 -5.70
C GLY A 73 17.96 2.99 -5.33
N GLN A 74 19.20 3.29 -5.73
CA GLN A 74 20.34 2.42 -5.48
C GLN A 74 21.55 3.25 -5.09
N GLY A 75 22.36 2.73 -4.17
CA GLY A 75 23.60 3.37 -3.75
C GLY A 75 23.38 4.78 -3.23
N ASP A 76 24.09 5.75 -3.81
CA ASP A 76 24.03 7.15 -3.37
C ASP A 76 22.76 7.86 -3.81
N ASP A 77 21.98 7.27 -4.73
CA ASP A 77 20.72 7.85 -5.20
C ASP A 77 19.52 7.35 -4.39
N MET A 78 19.75 6.61 -3.33
CA MET A 78 18.66 6.12 -2.48
C MET A 78 17.99 7.25 -1.75
N ARG A 79 16.67 7.31 -1.80
CA ARG A 79 15.87 8.34 -1.14
C ARG A 79 14.71 7.73 -0.39
N ARG A 80 14.28 8.43 0.65
CA ARG A 80 13.16 8.02 1.47
C ARG A 80 11.86 8.54 0.86
N ILE A 81 10.87 7.65 0.82
CA ILE A 81 9.49 8.02 0.47
C ILE A 81 8.62 7.63 1.66
N GLY A 82 7.80 8.56 2.13
CA GLY A 82 6.93 8.27 3.26
C GLY A 82 5.77 9.23 3.37
N CYS A 83 4.84 8.89 4.26
CA CYS A 83 3.68 9.72 4.55
C CYS A 83 3.18 9.49 5.96
N GLU A 84 2.36 10.42 6.43
CA GLU A 84 1.68 10.35 7.72
C GLU A 84 0.17 10.42 7.49
N GLU A 85 -0.60 9.72 8.34
CA GLU A 85 -2.05 9.79 8.37
C GLU A 85 -2.50 10.12 9.80
N LEU A 86 -3.25 11.21 9.95
CA LEU A 86 -3.79 11.58 11.24
C LEU A 86 -4.97 10.65 11.58
N HIS A 87 -4.99 10.15 12.80
CA HIS A 87 -6.07 9.25 13.24
C HIS A 87 -7.42 9.94 13.22
N GLU A 88 -7.47 11.24 13.49
CA GLU A 88 -8.74 12.00 13.48
C GLU A 88 -9.41 12.04 12.12
N HIS A 89 -8.62 11.98 11.02
CA HIS A 89 -9.16 11.93 9.65
C HIS A 89 -9.84 10.59 9.34
N HIS A 90 -9.72 9.61 10.23
CA HIS A 90 -10.30 8.28 10.10
C HIS A 90 -11.26 7.99 11.27
N GLY A 91 -11.82 9.03 11.86
CA GLY A 91 -12.73 8.88 13.00
C GLY A 91 -12.07 8.32 14.25
N GLY A 92 -10.76 8.48 14.39
CA GLY A 92 -9.97 7.93 15.49
C GLY A 92 -9.53 6.48 15.28
N ASP A 93 -9.78 5.90 14.09
CA ASP A 93 -9.40 4.52 13.79
C ASP A 93 -7.93 4.44 13.37
N ALA A 94 -7.08 4.03 14.31
CA ALA A 94 -5.65 3.89 14.08
C ALA A 94 -5.32 2.83 13.03
N TYR A 95 -6.13 1.78 12.93
CA TYR A 95 -5.91 0.73 11.93
C TYR A 95 -6.16 1.25 10.52
N ALA A 96 -7.25 1.98 10.32
CA ALA A 96 -7.56 2.59 9.03
C ALA A 96 -6.49 3.61 8.63
N ALA A 97 -6.03 4.43 9.56
CA ALA A 97 -4.96 5.39 9.31
C ALA A 97 -3.66 4.69 8.92
N THR A 98 -3.31 3.62 9.63
CA THR A 98 -2.09 2.85 9.34
C THR A 98 -2.16 2.18 7.98
N ARG A 99 -3.30 1.55 7.66
CA ARG A 99 -3.48 0.94 6.33
C ARG A 99 -3.33 1.97 5.22
N ARG A 100 -3.92 3.15 5.39
CA ARG A 100 -3.82 4.20 4.38
C ARG A 100 -2.40 4.73 4.24
N ALA A 101 -1.67 4.89 5.34
CA ALA A 101 -0.26 5.29 5.30
C ALA A 101 0.57 4.29 4.50
N ILE A 102 0.36 3.00 4.73
CA ILE A 102 1.06 1.93 4.00
C ILE A 102 0.74 2.01 2.50
N VAL A 103 -0.54 2.11 2.14
CA VAL A 103 -0.97 2.15 0.74
C VAL A 103 -0.45 3.40 0.03
N ARG A 104 -0.51 4.56 0.69
CA ARG A 104 0.01 5.81 0.10
C ARG A 104 1.51 5.75 -0.15
N THR A 105 2.27 5.16 0.79
CA THR A 105 3.71 4.99 0.61
C THR A 105 4.00 4.02 -0.54
N ALA A 106 3.30 2.89 -0.59
CA ALA A 106 3.43 1.93 -1.67
C ALA A 106 3.05 2.55 -3.02
N ALA A 107 1.98 3.34 -3.07
CA ALA A 107 1.55 4.02 -4.29
C ALA A 107 2.61 5.02 -4.77
N ALA A 108 3.23 5.76 -3.85
CA ALA A 108 4.30 6.68 -4.20
C ALA A 108 5.51 5.94 -4.79
N ILE A 109 5.84 4.77 -4.25
CA ILE A 109 6.89 3.91 -4.81
C ILE A 109 6.50 3.44 -6.21
N GLY A 110 5.26 2.99 -6.39
CA GLY A 110 4.76 2.56 -7.70
C GLY A 110 4.77 3.67 -8.74
N ALA A 111 4.50 4.90 -8.32
CA ALA A 111 4.52 6.07 -9.20
C ALA A 111 5.93 6.43 -9.68
N THR A 112 6.98 6.03 -8.96
CA THR A 112 8.37 6.25 -9.41
C THR A 112 8.80 5.26 -10.48
N GLY A 113 8.00 4.21 -10.75
CA GLY A 113 8.38 3.12 -11.63
C GLY A 113 9.20 2.04 -10.95
N ALA A 114 9.52 2.20 -9.65
CA ALA A 114 10.21 1.16 -8.89
C ALA A 114 9.23 0.03 -8.56
N ALA A 115 9.68 -1.21 -8.70
CA ALA A 115 8.90 -2.38 -8.33
C ALA A 115 9.76 -3.29 -7.45
N SER A 116 9.09 -4.00 -6.56
CA SER A 116 9.78 -4.96 -5.71
C SER A 116 10.22 -6.19 -6.50
#